data_1d0f78cc1254906b9e6f6cafc6398858
#
_entry.id   1d0f78cc1254906b9e6f6cafc6398858
#
_cell.length_a   1.000
_cell.length_b   1.000
_cell.length_c   1.000
_cell.angle_alpha   90.00
_cell.angle_beta   90.00
_cell.angle_gamma   90.00
#
_symmetry.space_group_name_H-M   'P 1'
#
loop_
_entity.id
_entity.type
_entity.pdbx_description
1 polymer ?
#
loop_
_entity_poly.entity_id
_entity_poly.type
_entity_poly.pdbx_seq_one_letter_code
_entity_poly.pdbx_strand_id
1 'polypeptide(L)'
;MPSVERTGLGTIVIGVDTSGSIGEEELEQFAGEISALADEAKPEAIYVVYCDAAVQAFQQFGPSEPIHLEPKGGGGTDFRPVFEWVEANNIAPVCLIYLTDLCCYSYPPIPEYPVLWVTDSRRMAPFGETVRITAD
;
A
#
# COMPACT_ATOMS: atom_id res chain seq x y z
N MET A 1 -28.54 7.03 -2.91
CA MET A 1 -28.08 7.27 -2.65
C MET A 1 -27.52 7.63 -2.23
N PRO A 2 -27.53 7.69 -1.91
CA PRO A 2 -26.99 8.18 -1.41
C PRO A 2 -26.14 8.46 -0.86
N SER A 3 -25.81 8.54 -0.62
CA SER A 3 -25.13 8.86 -0.17
C SER A 3 -24.30 9.23 -0.26
N VAL A 4 -24.54 9.33 -0.21
CA VAL A 4 -23.75 9.92 -0.34
C VAL A 4 -22.94 10.92 0.14
N GLU A 5 -22.92 11.34 0.97
CA GLU A 5 -22.19 12.35 1.45
C GLU A 5 -21.11 11.84 2.22
N ARG A 6 -20.03 11.54 1.61
CA ARG A 6 -18.86 11.11 2.23
C ARG A 6 -18.08 12.24 2.67
N THR A 7 -17.60 12.23 3.88
CA THR A 7 -16.82 13.31 4.40
C THR A 7 -15.35 13.02 4.38
N GLY A 8 -14.88 12.05 3.71
CA GLY A 8 -13.47 11.75 3.62
C GLY A 8 -13.14 11.11 2.33
N LEU A 9 -11.91 10.68 2.19
CA LEU A 9 -11.52 9.93 1.05
C LEU A 9 -12.12 8.57 1.08
N GLY A 10 -12.53 7.81 0.50
CA GLY A 10 -13.04 6.46 0.63
C GLY A 10 -11.98 5.53 1.18
N THR A 11 -11.77 4.42 0.56
CA THR A 11 -10.86 3.39 1.05
C THR A 11 -9.49 3.56 0.42
N ILE A 12 -8.43 3.41 1.23
CA ILE A 12 -7.07 3.40 0.75
C ILE A 12 -6.51 2.01 0.98
N VAL A 13 -5.82 1.47 -0.01
CA VAL A 13 -5.15 0.17 0.13
C VAL A 13 -3.65 0.42 0.11
N ILE A 14 -2.94 -0.21 1.04
CA ILE A 14 -1.50 -0.10 1.14
C ILE A 14 -0.92 -1.49 0.98
N GLY A 15 -0.08 -1.66 -0.03
CA GLY A 15 0.65 -2.91 -0.21
C GLY A 15 2.03 -2.78 0.41
N VAL A 16 2.45 -3.78 1.16
CA VAL A 16 3.77 -3.79 1.77
C VAL A 16 4.53 -5.00 1.25
N ASP A 17 5.63 -4.73 0.57
CA ASP A 17 6.49 -5.77 0.04
C ASP A 17 7.36 -6.29 1.19
N THR A 18 7.16 -7.55 1.55
CA THR A 18 7.87 -8.15 2.67
C THR A 18 9.02 -9.04 2.23
N SER A 19 9.48 -8.88 1.00
CA SER A 19 10.46 -9.79 0.44
C SER A 19 11.88 -9.53 0.90
N GLY A 20 12.08 -8.58 1.80
CA GLY A 20 13.33 -8.62 2.54
C GLY A 20 14.18 -7.39 2.57
N SER A 21 14.11 -6.50 1.61
CA SER A 21 14.99 -5.35 1.65
C SER A 21 14.37 -4.15 2.34
N ILE A 22 13.09 -4.23 2.70
CA ILE A 22 12.45 -3.15 3.44
C ILE A 22 12.62 -3.43 4.93
N GLY A 23 13.37 -2.58 5.61
CA GLY A 23 13.65 -2.78 7.03
C GLY A 23 12.64 -2.11 7.93
N GLU A 24 12.87 -2.27 9.23
CA GLU A 24 11.95 -1.71 10.22
C GLU A 24 11.92 -0.19 10.18
N GLU A 25 13.05 0.43 9.92
CA GLU A 25 13.11 1.88 9.86
C GLU A 25 12.27 2.43 8.71
N GLU A 26 12.35 1.77 7.57
CA GLU A 26 11.56 2.18 6.42
C GLU A 26 10.08 1.98 6.69
N LEU A 27 9.73 0.88 7.36
CA LEU A 27 8.34 0.64 7.71
C LEU A 27 7.81 1.68 8.68
N GLU A 28 8.62 2.07 9.67
CA GLU A 28 8.21 3.09 10.63
C GLU A 28 8.05 4.44 9.95
N GLN A 29 8.97 4.79 9.08
CA GLN A 29 8.88 6.05 8.36
C GLN A 29 7.64 6.06 7.47
N PHE A 30 7.39 4.96 6.77
CA PHE A 30 6.24 4.83 5.91
C PHE A 30 4.94 4.91 6.71
N ALA A 31 4.89 4.24 7.87
CA ALA A 31 3.72 4.28 8.72
C ALA A 31 3.44 5.69 9.21
N GLY A 32 4.50 6.44 9.52
CA GLY A 32 4.34 7.83 9.93
C GLY A 32 3.76 8.69 8.81
N GLU A 33 4.24 8.48 7.59
CA GLU A 33 3.74 9.23 6.45
C GLU A 33 2.29 8.90 6.15
N ILE A 34 1.94 7.62 6.23
CA ILE A 34 0.56 7.19 6.00
C ILE A 34 -0.36 7.70 7.10
N SER A 35 0.12 7.70 8.34
CA SER A 35 -0.68 8.22 9.45
C SER A 35 -0.97 9.71 9.26
N ALA A 36 0.02 10.47 8.80
CA ALA A 36 -0.18 11.88 8.53
C ALA A 36 -1.19 12.09 7.40
N LEU A 37 -1.07 11.28 6.36
CA LEU A 37 -2.02 11.35 5.26
C LEU A 37 -3.43 11.01 5.71
N ALA A 38 -3.57 9.98 6.54
CA ALA A 38 -4.87 9.57 7.04
C ALA A 38 -5.49 10.64 7.93
N ASP A 39 -4.65 11.30 8.71
CA ASP A 39 -5.12 12.36 9.59
C ASP A 39 -5.68 13.52 8.79
N GLU A 40 -5.05 13.81 7.68
CA GLU A 40 -5.47 14.89 6.82
C GLU A 40 -6.65 14.54 5.94
N ALA A 41 -6.60 13.38 5.32
CA ALA A 41 -7.59 12.97 4.33
C ALA A 41 -8.80 12.27 4.93
N LYS A 42 -8.64 11.68 6.11
CA LYS A 42 -9.71 10.97 6.84
C LYS A 42 -10.41 9.93 5.97
N PRO A 43 -9.65 8.92 5.52
CA PRO A 43 -10.27 7.86 4.72
C PRO A 43 -11.24 7.04 5.57
N GLU A 44 -12.19 6.40 4.92
CA GLU A 44 -13.15 5.56 5.62
C GLU A 44 -12.49 4.33 6.19
N ALA A 45 -11.55 3.77 5.45
CA ALA A 45 -10.84 2.57 5.88
C ALA A 45 -9.51 2.53 5.19
N ILE A 46 -8.54 1.92 5.86
CA ILE A 46 -7.22 1.67 5.28
C ILE A 46 -6.96 0.19 5.41
N TYR A 47 -6.70 -0.47 4.30
CA TYR A 47 -6.31 -1.88 4.29
C TYR A 47 -4.82 -1.97 4.02
N VAL A 48 -4.11 -2.69 4.87
CA VAL A 48 -2.68 -2.94 4.67
C VAL A 48 -2.53 -4.41 4.29
N VAL A 49 -1.95 -4.67 3.13
CA VAL A 49 -1.82 -6.02 2.60
C VAL A 49 -0.34 -6.35 2.51
N TYR A 50 0.07 -7.35 3.26
CA TYR A 50 1.47 -7.79 3.27
C TYR A 50 1.66 -8.89 2.24
N CYS A 51 2.62 -8.71 1.37
CA CYS A 51 2.81 -9.61 0.23
C CYS A 51 4.28 -9.84 -0.06
N ASP A 52 4.66 -11.11 -0.19
CA ASP A 52 5.94 -11.44 -0.83
C ASP A 52 5.59 -12.00 -2.21
N ALA A 53 5.72 -13.29 -2.47
CA ALA A 53 5.23 -13.87 -3.71
C ALA A 53 3.73 -14.13 -3.66
N ALA A 54 3.12 -13.97 -2.49
CA ALA A 54 1.68 -14.14 -2.30
C ALA A 54 1.27 -13.29 -1.12
N VAL A 55 -0.04 -13.02 -1.01
CA VAL A 55 -0.54 -12.26 0.14
C VAL A 55 -0.38 -13.12 1.39
N GLN A 56 0.34 -12.60 2.38
CA GLN A 56 0.61 -13.31 3.62
C GLN A 56 -0.35 -12.91 4.73
N ALA A 57 -0.77 -11.66 4.75
CA ALA A 57 -1.64 -11.17 5.82
C ALA A 57 -2.23 -9.84 5.38
N PHE A 58 -3.28 -9.41 6.06
CA PHE A 58 -3.77 -8.05 5.85
C PHE A 58 -4.27 -7.51 7.17
N GLN A 59 -4.34 -6.18 7.26
CA GLN A 59 -4.88 -5.49 8.41
C GLN A 59 -5.85 -4.43 7.92
N GLN A 60 -6.78 -4.07 8.78
CA GLN A 60 -7.75 -3.02 8.45
C GLN A 60 -7.72 -1.99 9.57
N PHE A 61 -7.62 -0.73 9.20
CA PHE A 61 -7.61 0.35 10.17
C PHE A 61 -8.76 1.30 9.87
N GLY A 62 -9.41 1.78 10.93
CA GLY A 62 -10.46 2.77 10.79
C GLY A 62 -9.88 4.18 10.70
N PRO A 63 -10.75 5.19 10.58
CA PRO A 63 -10.27 6.55 10.32
C PRO A 63 -9.41 7.15 11.42
N SER A 64 -9.60 6.72 12.66
CA SER A 64 -8.85 7.28 13.77
C SER A 64 -7.88 6.30 14.37
N GLU A 65 -7.72 5.14 13.79
CA GLU A 65 -6.84 4.12 14.35
C GLU A 65 -5.40 4.41 14.01
N PRO A 66 -4.49 4.28 14.96
CA PRO A 66 -3.07 4.44 14.63
C PRO A 66 -2.60 3.30 13.72
N ILE A 67 -1.81 3.63 12.74
CA ILE A 67 -1.33 2.65 11.79
C ILE A 67 -0.04 2.05 12.29
N HIS A 68 -0.01 0.73 12.38
CA HIS A 68 1.15 0.00 12.86
C HIS A 68 1.47 -1.08 11.84
N LEU A 69 2.64 -1.03 11.25
CA LEU A 69 3.05 -1.97 10.22
C LEU A 69 4.00 -3.00 10.80
N GLU A 70 3.79 -4.26 10.44
CA GLU A 70 4.62 -5.36 10.91
C GLU A 70 5.12 -6.14 9.70
N PRO A 71 6.40 -6.47 9.65
CA PRO A 71 6.89 -7.28 8.55
C PRO A 71 6.35 -8.71 8.65
N LYS A 72 5.88 -9.23 7.53
CA LYS A 72 5.33 -10.58 7.43
C LYS A 72 5.81 -11.19 6.13
N GLY A 73 6.18 -12.45 6.17
CA GLY A 73 6.62 -13.12 4.97
C GLY A 73 8.13 -13.11 4.83
N GLY A 74 8.64 -13.00 3.64
CA GLY A 74 10.08 -13.01 3.41
C GLY A 74 10.50 -13.83 2.22
N GLY A 75 9.57 -14.25 1.38
CA GLY A 75 9.88 -15.03 0.19
C GLY A 75 10.22 -14.15 -0.99
N GLY A 76 9.83 -14.57 -2.18
CA GLY A 76 10.08 -13.80 -3.39
C GLY A 76 9.18 -12.57 -3.49
N THR A 77 9.17 -11.96 -4.64
CA THR A 77 8.39 -10.74 -4.84
C THR A 77 7.48 -10.87 -6.05
N ASP A 78 6.23 -10.53 -5.86
CA ASP A 78 5.27 -10.45 -6.96
C ASP A 78 4.25 -9.39 -6.58
N PHE A 79 4.07 -8.39 -7.40
CA PHE A 79 3.14 -7.31 -7.08
C PHE A 79 1.69 -7.64 -7.42
N ARG A 80 1.48 -8.61 -8.30
CA ARG A 80 0.13 -8.92 -8.78
C ARG A 80 -0.83 -9.39 -7.69
N PRO A 81 -0.41 -10.19 -6.68
CA PRO A 81 -1.37 -10.69 -5.69
C PRO A 81 -2.09 -9.60 -4.90
N VAL A 82 -1.43 -8.48 -4.62
CA VAL A 82 -2.10 -7.39 -3.90
C VAL A 82 -3.26 -6.85 -4.72
N PHE A 83 -3.05 -6.65 -6.01
CA PHE A 83 -4.10 -6.12 -6.87
C PHE A 83 -5.22 -7.13 -7.06
N GLU A 84 -4.87 -8.42 -7.13
CA GLU A 84 -5.87 -9.47 -7.20
C GLU A 84 -6.69 -9.55 -5.92
N TRP A 85 -6.03 -9.34 -4.78
CA TRP A 85 -6.72 -9.33 -3.49
C TRP A 85 -7.75 -8.19 -3.43
N VAL A 86 -7.38 -7.03 -3.94
CA VAL A 86 -8.29 -5.89 -3.98
C VAL A 86 -9.53 -6.23 -4.81
N GLU A 87 -9.32 -6.85 -5.96
CA GLU A 87 -10.43 -7.24 -6.81
C GLU A 87 -11.30 -8.31 -6.17
N ALA A 88 -10.65 -9.31 -5.58
CA ALA A 88 -11.38 -10.44 -4.99
C ALA A 88 -12.24 -10.02 -3.82
N ASN A 89 -11.85 -8.94 -3.14
CA ASN A 89 -12.60 -8.44 -2.00
C ASN A 89 -13.53 -7.30 -2.37
N ASN A 90 -13.69 -7.06 -3.65
CA ASN A 90 -14.61 -6.02 -4.18
C ASN A 90 -14.33 -4.65 -3.58
N ILE A 91 -13.05 -4.33 -3.43
CA ILE A 91 -12.65 -3.03 -2.91
C ILE A 91 -12.42 -2.10 -4.08
N ALA A 92 -12.99 -0.90 -4.02
CA ALA A 92 -12.75 0.13 -5.02
C ALA A 92 -11.98 1.26 -4.35
N PRO A 93 -10.65 1.15 -4.24
CA PRO A 93 -9.90 2.15 -3.50
C PRO A 93 -9.80 3.46 -4.27
N VAL A 94 -9.70 4.56 -3.55
CA VAL A 94 -9.43 5.84 -4.19
C VAL A 94 -7.98 5.92 -4.62
N CYS A 95 -7.10 5.15 -3.97
CA CYS A 95 -5.73 4.98 -4.44
C CYS A 95 -5.13 3.75 -3.76
N LEU A 96 -4.06 3.24 -4.36
CA LEU A 96 -3.29 2.15 -3.76
C LEU A 96 -1.86 2.63 -3.62
N ILE A 97 -1.30 2.50 -2.42
CA ILE A 97 0.07 2.89 -2.14
C ILE A 97 0.86 1.62 -1.89
N TYR A 98 1.94 1.41 -2.63
CA TYR A 98 2.72 0.18 -2.51
C TYR A 98 4.13 0.52 -2.04
N LEU A 99 4.53 -0.04 -0.91
CA LEU A 99 5.87 0.15 -0.37
C LEU A 99 6.74 -1.03 -0.80
N THR A 100 7.76 -0.78 -1.59
CA THR A 100 8.60 -1.85 -2.14
C THR A 100 9.93 -1.27 -2.62
N ASP A 101 10.93 -2.13 -2.77
CA ASP A 101 12.19 -1.72 -3.38
C ASP A 101 12.14 -1.83 -4.91
N LEU A 102 11.03 -2.27 -5.44
CA LEU A 102 10.82 -2.43 -6.88
C LEU A 102 11.76 -3.44 -7.54
N CYS A 103 12.25 -4.39 -6.77
CA CYS A 103 13.12 -5.45 -7.30
C CYS A 103 12.31 -6.61 -7.83
N CYS A 104 11.43 -6.33 -8.78
CA CYS A 104 10.53 -7.32 -9.31
C CYS A 104 10.04 -6.86 -10.68
N TYR A 105 9.77 -7.80 -11.57
CA TYR A 105 9.27 -7.48 -12.89
C TYR A 105 7.84 -7.98 -13.12
N SER A 106 7.21 -8.51 -12.07
CA SER A 106 5.85 -9.05 -12.19
C SER A 106 4.84 -8.00 -11.77
N TYR A 107 4.46 -7.17 -12.72
CA TYR A 107 3.51 -6.10 -12.47
C TYR A 107 2.13 -6.49 -12.94
N PRO A 108 1.07 -5.99 -12.28
CA PRO A 108 -0.30 -6.26 -12.74
C PRO A 108 -0.64 -5.38 -13.93
N PRO A 109 -1.75 -5.65 -14.60
CA PRO A 109 -2.28 -4.68 -15.56
C PRO A 109 -2.57 -3.37 -14.86
N ILE A 110 -2.56 -2.27 -15.60
CA ILE A 110 -2.80 -0.97 -15.02
C ILE A 110 -4.23 -0.92 -14.50
N PRO A 111 -4.43 -0.67 -13.20
CA PRO A 111 -5.77 -0.64 -12.63
C PRO A 111 -6.47 0.67 -12.94
N GLU A 112 -7.75 0.75 -12.61
CA GLU A 112 -8.54 1.94 -12.85
C GLU A 112 -8.31 3.03 -11.83
N TYR A 113 -7.72 2.70 -10.70
CA TYR A 113 -7.46 3.68 -9.65
C TYR A 113 -5.99 4.08 -9.65
N PRO A 114 -5.64 5.23 -9.07
CA PRO A 114 -4.24 5.67 -9.03
C PRO A 114 -3.40 4.75 -8.15
N VAL A 115 -2.16 4.54 -8.56
CA VAL A 115 -1.20 3.75 -7.80
C VAL A 115 0.01 4.62 -7.52
N LEU A 116 0.44 4.62 -6.25
CA LEU A 116 1.63 5.33 -5.82
C LEU A 116 2.63 4.31 -5.34
N TRP A 117 3.78 4.22 -5.99
CA TRP A 117 4.84 3.31 -5.60
C TRP A 117 5.82 4.08 -4.73
N VAL A 118 5.99 3.64 -3.48
CA VAL A 118 6.92 4.27 -2.56
C VAL A 118 8.10 3.35 -2.39
N THR A 119 9.28 3.84 -2.69
CA THR A 119 10.46 2.99 -2.75
C THR A 119 11.66 3.70 -2.15
N ASP A 120 12.60 2.90 -1.64
CA ASP A 120 13.88 3.40 -1.19
C ASP A 120 14.96 3.20 -2.25
N SER A 121 14.61 2.67 -3.40
CA SER A 121 15.58 2.38 -4.45
C SER A 121 15.49 3.46 -5.54
N ARG A 122 16.34 3.33 -6.54
CA ARG A 122 16.33 4.26 -7.67
C ARG A 122 15.49 3.75 -8.83
N ARG A 123 14.84 2.63 -8.66
CA ARG A 123 14.03 2.04 -9.70
C ARG A 123 12.71 2.78 -9.81
N MET A 124 12.10 2.66 -10.96
CA MET A 124 10.78 3.27 -11.18
C MET A 124 9.84 2.21 -11.69
N ALA A 125 8.59 2.30 -11.25
CA ALA A 125 7.56 1.39 -11.72
C ALA A 125 7.11 1.77 -13.13
N PRO A 126 6.57 0.80 -13.88
CA PRO A 126 6.15 1.07 -15.28
C PRO A 126 4.88 1.89 -15.39
N PHE A 127 4.12 2.05 -14.32
CA PHE A 127 2.92 2.87 -14.36
C PHE A 127 2.73 3.49 -12.98
N GLY A 128 1.80 4.45 -12.87
CA GLY A 128 1.54 5.14 -11.63
C GLY A 128 2.64 6.13 -11.35
N GLU A 129 2.67 6.59 -10.10
CA GLU A 129 3.67 7.53 -9.67
C GLU A 129 4.68 6.85 -8.78
N THR A 130 5.95 7.16 -8.91
CA THR A 130 6.98 6.59 -8.06
C THR A 130 7.55 7.68 -7.18
N VAL A 131 7.50 7.46 -5.86
CA VAL A 131 8.03 8.39 -4.88
C VAL A 131 9.15 7.71 -4.14
N ARG A 132 10.27 8.37 -4.02
CA ARG A 132 11.42 7.80 -3.34
C ARG A 132 11.52 8.35 -1.94
N ILE A 133 11.66 7.45 -0.97
CA ILE A 133 11.91 7.85 0.40
C ILE A 133 13.33 7.50 0.76
N THR A 134 13.94 8.30 1.63
CA THR A 134 15.27 8.01 2.10
C THR A 134 15.21 7.94 3.61
N ALA A 135 15.80 6.88 4.14
CA ALA A 135 15.81 6.71 5.58
C ALA A 135 17.09 7.37 6.09
N ASP A 136 17.00 8.57 6.46
CA ASP A 136 18.17 9.20 6.93
C ASP A 136 18.14 9.50 8.34
#